data_1fd55dd0491b247aa322adf69e73bff0
#
_entry.id   1fd55dd0491b247aa322adf69e73bff0
#
_cell.length_a   1.000
_cell.length_b   1.000
_cell.length_c   1.000
_cell.angle_alpha   90.00
_cell.angle_beta   90.00
_cell.angle_gamma   90.00
#
_symmetry.space_group_name_H-M   'P 1'
#
loop_
_entity.id
_entity.type
_entity.pdbx_description
1 polymer ?
#
loop_
_entity_poly.entity_id
_entity_poly.type
_entity_poly.pdbx_seq_one_letter_code
_entity_poly.pdbx_strand_id
1 'polypeptide(L)'
;ILFLDKQGGTSMYQEQRLAEILELLAEKKQLSAKDMIEHFQVSKDTIRRDFSILSERRLVQRTHGGIIPLDTSRQIPSFNDRINQLNQEKKAIAQKAHDFLKPGQIAFFDVSTIVLHLAQRIKEPMTIYSHSLDNAIMLSSQDKVDFHLLGGKFYPKNRFYYALNEAELLEQISFDIAFIGAASVSDGLVSFEDEADAHLKKLALKHAKTKILLAEQDKWQKESKYILGPVSDFDYWITDQEPSPEVQELIGDKVKIIY
;
A
#
# COMPACT_ATOMS: atom_id res chain seq x y z
N ILE A 1 -4.10 32.71 -21.78
CA ILE A 1 -4.45 33.45 -23.05
C ILE A 1 -5.83 32.95 -23.46
N LEU A 2 -6.84 33.77 -23.28
CA LEU A 2 -8.21 33.51 -23.66
C LEU A 2 -8.39 33.84 -25.17
N PHE A 3 -8.80 32.86 -25.95
CA PHE A 3 -9.25 33.10 -27.32
C PHE A 3 -10.78 33.22 -27.31
N LEU A 4 -11.29 34.31 -27.79
CA LEU A 4 -12.72 34.53 -28.05
C LEU A 4 -13.11 33.83 -29.39
N ASP A 5 -14.05 32.90 -29.29
CA ASP A 5 -14.69 32.36 -30.50
C ASP A 5 -15.70 33.37 -31.07
N LYS A 6 -16.01 33.27 -32.36
CA LYS A 6 -16.83 34.24 -33.16
C LYS A 6 -18.28 34.46 -32.66
N GLN A 7 -18.64 33.86 -31.50
CA GLN A 7 -19.96 34.03 -30.88
C GLN A 7 -19.90 34.50 -29.41
N GLY A 8 -18.75 35.04 -28.93
CA GLY A 8 -18.70 35.74 -27.65
C GLY A 8 -18.75 34.87 -26.41
N GLY A 9 -18.64 33.53 -26.51
CA GLY A 9 -18.55 32.62 -25.40
C GLY A 9 -17.10 32.24 -25.11
N THR A 10 -16.66 32.37 -23.87
CA THR A 10 -15.36 31.85 -23.40
C THR A 10 -15.41 30.32 -23.43
N SER A 11 -14.85 29.70 -24.48
CA SER A 11 -14.71 28.27 -24.56
C SER A 11 -13.62 27.81 -23.55
N MET A 12 -14.02 27.10 -22.51
CA MET A 12 -13.10 26.50 -21.55
C MET A 12 -12.32 25.37 -22.24
N TYR A 13 -10.99 25.33 -22.04
CA TYR A 13 -10.17 24.26 -22.58
C TYR A 13 -10.52 22.91 -21.88
N GLN A 14 -10.39 21.82 -22.64
CA GLN A 14 -10.74 20.48 -22.16
C GLN A 14 -10.07 20.12 -20.82
N GLU A 15 -8.75 20.32 -20.67
CA GLU A 15 -8.05 20.00 -19.42
C GLU A 15 -8.55 20.83 -18.23
N GLN A 16 -8.90 22.08 -18.43
CA GLN A 16 -9.50 22.93 -17.39
C GLN A 16 -10.88 22.41 -16.99
N ARG A 17 -11.69 22.00 -17.96
CA ARG A 17 -13.00 21.43 -17.72
C ARG A 17 -12.90 20.08 -16.99
N LEU A 18 -11.93 19.22 -17.35
CA LEU A 18 -11.68 17.97 -16.66
C LEU A 18 -11.29 18.21 -15.19
N ALA A 19 -10.46 19.20 -14.91
CA ALA A 19 -10.08 19.58 -13.55
C ALA A 19 -11.28 20.05 -12.73
N GLU A 20 -12.10 20.94 -13.28
CA GLU A 20 -13.30 21.46 -12.60
C GLU A 20 -14.36 20.36 -12.37
N ILE A 21 -14.51 19.41 -13.31
CA ILE A 21 -15.36 18.21 -13.10
C ILE A 21 -14.91 17.42 -11.89
N LEU A 22 -13.61 17.24 -11.69
CA LEU A 22 -13.08 16.49 -10.54
C LEU A 22 -13.29 17.25 -9.23
N GLU A 23 -13.13 18.57 -9.22
CA GLU A 23 -13.43 19.41 -8.04
C GLU A 23 -14.90 19.32 -7.64
N LEU A 24 -15.81 19.50 -8.61
CA LEU A 24 -17.24 19.35 -8.39
C LEU A 24 -17.63 17.94 -7.92
N LEU A 25 -16.96 16.89 -8.45
CA LEU A 25 -17.21 15.53 -8.06
C LEU A 25 -16.74 15.26 -6.61
N ALA A 26 -15.63 15.86 -6.20
CA ALA A 26 -15.13 15.74 -4.83
C ALA A 26 -16.13 16.35 -3.82
N GLU A 27 -16.79 17.46 -4.19
CA GLU A 27 -17.79 18.13 -3.36
C GLU A 27 -19.13 17.37 -3.36
N LYS A 28 -19.68 17.08 -4.55
CA LYS A 28 -21.05 16.56 -4.72
C LYS A 28 -21.17 15.05 -4.63
N LYS A 29 -20.06 14.31 -4.67
CA LYS A 29 -19.96 12.84 -4.64
C LYS A 29 -20.63 12.11 -5.81
N GLN A 30 -21.41 12.81 -6.64
CA GLN A 30 -22.01 12.31 -7.87
C GLN A 30 -22.29 13.48 -8.82
N LEU A 31 -22.01 13.31 -10.12
CA LEU A 31 -22.35 14.28 -11.15
C LEU A 31 -23.12 13.62 -12.29
N SER A 32 -24.24 14.22 -12.70
CA SER A 32 -24.96 13.78 -13.87
C SER A 32 -24.44 14.46 -15.14
N ALA A 33 -24.56 13.78 -16.28
CA ALA A 33 -24.19 14.38 -17.55
C ALA A 33 -25.07 15.60 -17.87
N LYS A 34 -26.35 15.59 -17.46
CA LYS A 34 -27.28 16.71 -17.67
C LYS A 34 -26.80 17.96 -16.94
N ASP A 35 -26.46 17.84 -15.65
CA ASP A 35 -26.00 18.98 -14.85
C ASP A 35 -24.71 19.58 -15.41
N MET A 36 -23.80 18.73 -15.91
CA MET A 36 -22.53 19.18 -16.50
C MET A 36 -22.72 19.86 -17.86
N ILE A 37 -23.69 19.42 -18.65
CA ILE A 37 -24.06 20.10 -19.90
C ILE A 37 -24.57 21.54 -19.61
N GLU A 38 -25.42 21.67 -18.59
CA GLU A 38 -25.96 22.95 -18.15
C GLU A 38 -24.87 23.84 -17.52
N HIS A 39 -24.00 23.26 -16.69
CA HIS A 39 -22.93 23.99 -16.01
C HIS A 39 -21.87 24.55 -16.97
N PHE A 40 -21.39 23.72 -17.92
CA PHE A 40 -20.33 24.11 -18.84
C PHE A 40 -20.83 24.70 -20.16
N GLN A 41 -22.13 24.69 -20.41
CA GLN A 41 -22.77 25.17 -21.67
C GLN A 41 -22.17 24.51 -22.92
N VAL A 42 -21.87 23.19 -22.84
CA VAL A 42 -21.29 22.40 -23.94
C VAL A 42 -22.23 21.27 -24.37
N SER A 43 -21.90 20.63 -25.51
CA SER A 43 -22.73 19.55 -26.04
C SER A 43 -22.69 18.30 -25.15
N LYS A 44 -23.74 17.47 -25.26
CA LYS A 44 -23.83 16.16 -24.63
C LYS A 44 -22.63 15.26 -24.98
N ASP A 45 -22.19 15.33 -26.24
CA ASP A 45 -21.07 14.53 -26.72
C ASP A 45 -19.73 14.98 -26.11
N THR A 46 -19.57 16.28 -25.86
CA THR A 46 -18.42 16.83 -25.16
C THR A 46 -18.33 16.27 -23.75
N ILE A 47 -19.41 16.35 -22.98
CA ILE A 47 -19.42 15.80 -21.59
C ILE A 47 -19.23 14.28 -21.59
N ARG A 48 -19.83 13.56 -22.54
CA ARG A 48 -19.62 12.09 -22.62
C ARG A 48 -18.17 11.74 -22.91
N ARG A 49 -17.48 12.52 -23.76
CA ARG A 49 -16.06 12.35 -24.05
C ARG A 49 -15.21 12.68 -22.82
N ASP A 50 -15.48 13.78 -22.14
CA ASP A 50 -14.78 14.18 -20.93
C ASP A 50 -14.90 13.11 -19.83
N PHE A 51 -16.10 12.59 -19.60
CA PHE A 51 -16.33 11.50 -18.67
C PHE A 51 -15.61 10.21 -19.08
N SER A 52 -15.51 9.92 -20.39
CA SER A 52 -14.76 8.77 -20.87
C SER A 52 -13.26 8.92 -20.58
N ILE A 53 -12.70 10.10 -20.89
CA ILE A 53 -11.29 10.39 -20.59
C ILE A 53 -10.99 10.26 -19.09
N LEU A 54 -11.83 10.83 -18.22
CA LEU A 54 -11.66 10.69 -16.77
C LEU A 54 -11.73 9.23 -16.29
N SER A 55 -12.62 8.45 -16.89
CA SER A 55 -12.76 7.01 -16.58
C SER A 55 -11.57 6.20 -17.10
N GLU A 56 -11.07 6.48 -18.31
CA GLU A 56 -9.87 5.86 -18.88
C GLU A 56 -8.62 6.19 -18.05
N ARG A 57 -8.53 7.43 -17.54
CA ARG A 57 -7.49 7.87 -16.60
C ARG A 57 -7.68 7.28 -15.18
N ARG A 58 -8.75 6.48 -14.96
CA ARG A 58 -9.11 5.89 -13.65
C ARG A 58 -9.28 6.92 -12.52
N LEU A 59 -9.81 8.08 -12.84
CA LEU A 59 -10.10 9.14 -11.89
C LEU A 59 -11.54 9.12 -11.39
N VAL A 60 -12.44 8.48 -12.15
CA VAL A 60 -13.87 8.40 -11.86
C VAL A 60 -14.45 7.05 -12.31
N GLN A 61 -15.57 6.66 -11.69
CA GLN A 61 -16.37 5.52 -12.14
C GLN A 61 -17.60 6.00 -12.92
N ARG A 62 -17.86 5.39 -14.11
CA ARG A 62 -19.04 5.66 -14.93
C ARG A 62 -20.28 5.03 -14.33
N THR A 63 -21.39 5.77 -14.41
CA THR A 63 -22.75 5.30 -14.15
C THR A 63 -23.63 5.43 -15.40
N HIS A 64 -24.88 4.96 -15.35
CA HIS A 64 -25.82 5.03 -16.49
C HIS A 64 -26.11 6.47 -16.96
N GLY A 65 -25.91 7.49 -16.14
CA GLY A 65 -26.23 8.88 -16.48
C GLY A 65 -25.17 9.90 -16.08
N GLY A 66 -24.01 9.46 -15.57
CA GLY A 66 -23.01 10.39 -15.03
C GLY A 66 -21.73 9.70 -14.58
N ILE A 67 -21.12 10.28 -13.56
CA ILE A 67 -19.93 9.77 -12.89
C ILE A 67 -20.07 9.88 -11.37
N ILE A 68 -19.38 8.97 -10.68
CA ILE A 68 -19.16 9.00 -9.24
C ILE A 68 -17.65 8.91 -8.97
N PRO A 69 -17.17 9.31 -7.79
CA PRO A 69 -15.79 9.06 -7.40
C PRO A 69 -15.43 7.58 -7.57
N LEU A 70 -14.21 7.32 -7.98
CA LEU A 70 -13.73 5.94 -7.96
C LEU A 70 -13.75 5.47 -6.50
N ASP A 71 -14.39 4.36 -6.22
CA ASP A 71 -14.27 3.74 -4.90
C ASP A 71 -12.85 3.14 -4.78
N THR A 72 -11.94 3.94 -4.24
CA THR A 72 -10.56 3.52 -3.97
C THR A 72 -10.40 2.98 -2.54
N SER A 73 -11.48 2.95 -1.75
CA SER A 73 -11.42 2.53 -0.34
C SER A 73 -10.86 1.11 -0.18
N ARG A 74 -11.13 0.23 -1.17
CA ARG A 74 -10.63 -1.15 -1.22
C ARG A 74 -9.35 -1.32 -2.06
N GLN A 75 -8.94 -0.28 -2.82
CA GLN A 75 -7.72 -0.35 -3.63
C GLN A 75 -6.48 -0.10 -2.75
N ILE A 76 -5.42 -0.83 -3.04
CA ILE A 76 -4.13 -0.66 -2.39
C ILE A 76 -3.34 0.40 -3.18
N PRO A 77 -3.02 1.57 -2.58
CA PRO A 77 -2.20 2.59 -3.23
C PRO A 77 -0.79 2.06 -3.55
N SER A 78 -0.13 2.66 -4.56
CA SER A 78 1.26 2.33 -4.86
C SER A 78 2.18 2.64 -3.66
N PHE A 79 3.39 2.07 -3.66
CA PHE A 79 4.36 2.36 -2.59
C PHE A 79 4.66 3.86 -2.47
N ASN A 80 4.82 4.56 -3.61
CA ASN A 80 5.08 6.01 -3.61
C ASN A 80 3.92 6.81 -3.00
N ASP A 81 2.68 6.42 -3.26
CA ASP A 81 1.51 7.08 -2.66
C ASP A 81 1.46 6.84 -1.15
N ARG A 82 1.83 5.64 -0.71
CA ARG A 82 1.85 5.25 0.71
C ARG A 82 2.96 5.94 1.51
N ILE A 83 4.15 6.15 0.92
CA ILE A 83 5.27 6.80 1.61
C ILE A 83 5.06 8.30 1.75
N ASN A 84 4.36 8.93 0.79
CA ASN A 84 4.05 10.36 0.84
C ASN A 84 2.94 10.69 1.85
N GLN A 85 2.17 9.71 2.29
CA GLN A 85 1.27 9.86 3.41
C GLN A 85 2.10 9.88 4.70
N LEU A 86 2.44 11.10 5.18
CA LEU A 86 3.07 11.31 6.49
C LEU A 86 2.11 10.79 7.56
N ASN A 87 2.31 9.55 7.95
CA ASN A 87 1.43 8.87 8.86
C ASN A 87 2.16 8.65 10.18
N GLN A 88 1.69 9.33 11.25
CA GLN A 88 2.27 9.17 12.59
C GLN A 88 2.02 7.76 13.13
N GLU A 89 0.91 7.13 12.73
CA GLU A 89 0.56 5.77 13.12
C GLU A 89 1.61 4.76 12.66
N LYS A 90 2.05 4.83 11.40
CA LYS A 90 3.13 3.96 10.89
C LYS A 90 4.44 4.13 11.65
N LYS A 91 4.77 5.36 12.03
CA LYS A 91 5.97 5.64 12.84
C LYS A 91 5.84 5.07 14.25
N ALA A 92 4.65 5.12 14.85
CA ALA A 92 4.40 4.54 16.16
C ALA A 92 4.48 3.02 16.12
N ILE A 93 3.87 2.37 15.11
CA ILE A 93 4.00 0.92 14.89
C ILE A 93 5.48 0.54 14.71
N ALA A 94 6.22 1.26 13.87
CA ALA A 94 7.65 1.01 13.65
C ALA A 94 8.49 1.20 14.92
N GLN A 95 8.12 2.14 15.80
CA GLN A 95 8.80 2.34 17.08
C GLN A 95 8.60 1.13 18.02
N LYS A 96 7.37 0.63 18.13
CA LYS A 96 7.05 -0.58 18.92
C LYS A 96 7.73 -1.83 18.33
N ALA A 97 7.80 -1.93 17.00
CA ALA A 97 8.49 -3.02 16.32
C ALA A 97 10.00 -3.01 16.60
N HIS A 98 10.61 -1.84 16.75
CA HIS A 98 12.04 -1.70 17.07
C HIS A 98 12.40 -2.34 18.43
N ASP A 99 11.49 -2.37 19.39
CA ASP A 99 11.73 -2.95 20.73
C ASP A 99 11.97 -4.48 20.69
N PHE A 100 11.66 -5.14 19.57
CA PHE A 100 11.91 -6.55 19.34
C PHE A 100 13.30 -6.83 18.77
N LEU A 101 14.01 -5.82 18.32
CA LEU A 101 15.33 -5.98 17.71
C LEU A 101 16.42 -6.10 18.77
N LYS A 102 17.36 -7.02 18.51
CA LYS A 102 18.54 -7.26 19.36
C LYS A 102 19.80 -7.33 18.49
N PRO A 103 20.94 -6.87 19.00
CA PRO A 103 22.22 -7.00 18.31
C PRO A 103 22.52 -8.45 17.91
N GLY A 104 23.04 -8.64 16.70
CA GLY A 104 23.46 -9.94 16.18
C GLY A 104 22.34 -10.81 15.59
N GLN A 105 21.09 -10.35 15.58
CA GLN A 105 19.98 -11.08 14.95
C GLN A 105 20.10 -11.12 13.42
N ILE A 106 19.55 -12.18 12.84
CA ILE A 106 19.25 -12.30 11.41
C ILE A 106 17.77 -12.00 11.21
N ALA A 107 17.44 -10.91 10.55
CA ALA A 107 16.08 -10.43 10.35
C ALA A 107 15.65 -10.43 8.88
N PHE A 108 14.37 -10.70 8.63
CA PHE A 108 13.74 -10.44 7.33
C PHE A 108 12.88 -9.18 7.42
N PHE A 109 13.13 -8.23 6.51
CA PHE A 109 12.39 -6.97 6.37
C PHE A 109 11.63 -6.96 5.04
N ASP A 110 10.32 -6.90 5.09
CA ASP A 110 9.50 -6.90 3.87
C ASP A 110 9.42 -5.53 3.16
N VAL A 111 8.63 -5.47 2.10
CA VAL A 111 8.34 -4.26 1.33
C VAL A 111 7.09 -3.57 1.89
N SER A 112 7.22 -2.87 2.99
CA SER A 112 6.15 -2.02 3.50
C SER A 112 6.68 -0.67 3.96
N THR A 113 5.82 0.33 3.95
CA THR A 113 6.19 1.67 4.44
C THR A 113 6.44 1.68 5.95
N ILE A 114 5.80 0.78 6.72
CA ILE A 114 6.07 0.63 8.15
C ILE A 114 7.44 0.02 8.37
N VAL A 115 7.79 -1.03 7.61
CA VAL A 115 9.12 -1.66 7.69
C VAL A 115 10.23 -0.69 7.25
N LEU A 116 9.97 0.17 6.27
CA LEU A 116 10.91 1.24 5.92
C LEU A 116 11.12 2.22 7.09
N HIS A 117 10.06 2.58 7.83
CA HIS A 117 10.21 3.39 9.04
C HIS A 117 10.96 2.66 10.15
N LEU A 118 10.84 1.32 10.24
CA LEU A 118 11.65 0.51 11.13
C LEU A 118 13.12 0.52 10.69
N ALA A 119 13.41 0.32 9.40
CA ALA A 119 14.76 0.36 8.84
C ALA A 119 15.49 1.68 9.12
N GLN A 120 14.77 2.81 9.10
CA GLN A 120 15.31 4.14 9.44
C GLN A 120 15.80 4.25 10.89
N ARG A 121 15.38 3.36 11.78
CA ARG A 121 15.68 3.40 13.23
C ARG A 121 16.80 2.46 13.64
N ILE A 122 17.24 1.59 12.75
CA ILE A 122 18.27 0.59 13.05
C ILE A 122 19.59 1.27 13.41
N LYS A 123 20.14 0.89 14.55
CA LYS A 123 21.45 1.33 15.04
C LYS A 123 22.31 0.17 15.53
N GLU A 124 21.67 -0.98 15.74
CA GLU A 124 22.25 -2.20 16.25
C GLU A 124 22.99 -2.95 15.12
N PRO A 125 24.12 -3.61 15.42
CA PRO A 125 24.74 -4.52 14.47
C PRO A 125 23.84 -5.74 14.25
N MET A 126 23.46 -6.01 13.00
CA MET A 126 22.60 -7.14 12.65
C MET A 126 22.68 -7.47 11.15
N THR A 127 22.20 -8.65 10.80
CA THR A 127 22.07 -9.08 9.39
C THR A 127 20.62 -8.91 8.94
N ILE A 128 20.37 -8.22 7.84
CA ILE A 128 19.03 -7.97 7.32
C ILE A 128 18.91 -8.45 5.90
N TYR A 129 17.94 -9.33 5.63
CA TYR A 129 17.51 -9.73 4.28
C TYR A 129 16.25 -8.98 3.90
N SER A 130 16.24 -8.44 2.69
CA SER A 130 15.06 -7.75 2.16
C SER A 130 15.04 -7.79 0.63
N HIS A 131 13.86 -7.75 0.05
CA HIS A 131 13.65 -7.59 -1.40
C HIS A 131 13.21 -6.16 -1.77
N SER A 132 13.21 -5.24 -0.80
CA SER A 132 12.81 -3.85 -0.96
C SER A 132 13.94 -2.97 -1.49
N LEU A 133 13.70 -2.25 -2.58
CA LEU A 133 14.62 -1.19 -3.05
C LEU A 133 14.81 -0.10 -1.98
N ASP A 134 13.74 0.30 -1.31
CA ASP A 134 13.79 1.42 -0.36
C ASP A 134 14.52 1.04 0.92
N ASN A 135 14.37 -0.21 1.40
CA ASN A 135 15.19 -0.71 2.51
C ASN A 135 16.67 -0.78 2.09
N ALA A 136 16.97 -1.20 0.85
CA ALA A 136 18.35 -1.24 0.35
C ALA A 136 18.98 0.17 0.35
N ILE A 137 18.27 1.17 -0.16
CA ILE A 137 18.75 2.56 -0.17
C ILE A 137 18.94 3.05 1.28
N MET A 138 18.00 2.78 2.18
CA MET A 138 18.04 3.25 3.55
C MET A 138 19.18 2.62 4.36
N LEU A 139 19.40 1.32 4.19
CA LEU A 139 20.38 0.55 4.98
C LEU A 139 21.78 0.55 4.36
N SER A 140 21.94 0.95 3.08
CA SER A 140 23.22 0.99 2.39
C SER A 140 24.27 1.91 3.02
N SER A 141 23.85 2.88 3.84
CA SER A 141 24.72 3.81 4.56
C SER A 141 24.96 3.43 6.03
N GLN A 142 24.50 2.26 6.47
CA GLN A 142 24.58 1.82 7.86
C GLN A 142 25.74 0.83 8.04
N ASP A 143 26.89 1.30 8.49
CA ASP A 143 28.13 0.50 8.63
C ASP A 143 27.99 -0.75 9.54
N LYS A 144 27.00 -0.77 10.42
CA LYS A 144 26.77 -1.86 11.37
C LYS A 144 25.82 -2.94 10.87
N VAL A 145 25.16 -2.70 9.72
CA VAL A 145 24.16 -3.61 9.14
C VAL A 145 24.79 -4.37 8.00
N ASP A 146 24.82 -5.69 8.13
CA ASP A 146 25.11 -6.59 7.02
C ASP A 146 23.81 -6.80 6.22
N PHE A 147 23.67 -6.02 5.13
CA PHE A 147 22.43 -5.98 4.35
C PHE A 147 22.50 -6.83 3.09
N HIS A 148 21.56 -7.76 2.95
CA HIS A 148 21.40 -8.64 1.80
C HIS A 148 20.15 -8.27 1.01
N LEU A 149 20.34 -7.73 -0.20
CA LEU A 149 19.23 -7.48 -1.13
C LEU A 149 18.94 -8.75 -1.93
N LEU A 150 17.73 -9.29 -1.79
CA LEU A 150 17.20 -10.34 -2.67
C LEU A 150 16.85 -9.69 -4.01
N GLY A 151 17.65 -9.96 -5.02
CA GLY A 151 17.62 -9.30 -6.32
C GLY A 151 16.61 -9.89 -7.30
N GLY A 152 16.80 -9.58 -8.60
CA GLY A 152 16.01 -10.14 -9.69
C GLY A 152 15.21 -9.10 -10.49
N LYS A 153 14.03 -9.49 -10.99
CA LYS A 153 13.12 -8.60 -11.72
C LYS A 153 12.56 -7.52 -10.80
N PHE A 154 12.61 -6.27 -11.22
CA PHE A 154 12.05 -5.14 -10.47
C PHE A 154 10.54 -4.97 -10.72
N TYR A 155 9.78 -4.78 -9.66
CA TYR A 155 8.34 -4.52 -9.65
C TYR A 155 8.08 -3.06 -9.24
N PRO A 156 7.84 -2.14 -10.20
CA PRO A 156 7.87 -0.69 -9.93
C PRO A 156 6.72 -0.19 -9.05
N LYS A 157 5.55 -0.83 -9.07
CA LYS A 157 4.38 -0.40 -8.29
C LYS A 157 4.67 -0.43 -6.78
N ASN A 158 5.27 -1.54 -6.31
CA ASN A 158 5.57 -1.77 -4.90
C ASN A 158 7.08 -1.72 -4.60
N ARG A 159 7.92 -1.40 -5.59
CA ARG A 159 9.37 -1.12 -5.49
C ARG A 159 10.17 -2.26 -4.87
N PHE A 160 9.96 -3.48 -5.36
CA PHE A 160 10.68 -4.66 -4.89
C PHE A 160 11.28 -5.46 -6.04
N TYR A 161 12.16 -6.39 -5.68
CA TYR A 161 12.81 -7.34 -6.58
C TYR A 161 12.32 -8.75 -6.31
N TYR A 162 12.32 -9.59 -7.35
CA TYR A 162 12.04 -11.02 -7.26
C TYR A 162 12.79 -11.82 -8.31
N ALA A 163 13.41 -12.91 -7.86
CA ALA A 163 13.89 -14.00 -8.69
C ALA A 163 13.68 -15.32 -7.93
N LEU A 164 13.42 -16.41 -8.65
CA LEU A 164 13.10 -17.70 -8.04
C LEU A 164 14.31 -18.25 -7.24
N ASN A 165 15.52 -18.16 -7.80
CA ASN A 165 16.74 -18.58 -7.11
C ASN A 165 17.04 -17.79 -5.84
N GLU A 166 16.69 -16.50 -5.80
CA GLU A 166 16.79 -15.68 -4.60
C GLU A 166 15.74 -16.06 -3.54
N ALA A 167 14.54 -16.45 -4.00
CA ALA A 167 13.51 -16.98 -3.10
C ALA A 167 13.93 -18.32 -2.48
N GLU A 168 14.51 -19.22 -3.26
CA GLU A 168 15.03 -20.51 -2.78
C GLU A 168 16.15 -20.34 -1.73
N LEU A 169 16.93 -19.26 -1.80
CA LEU A 169 17.94 -18.95 -0.79
C LEU A 169 17.32 -18.81 0.62
N LEU A 170 16.11 -18.26 0.71
CA LEU A 170 15.41 -18.08 1.99
C LEU A 170 15.11 -19.41 2.70
N GLU A 171 15.00 -20.51 1.96
CA GLU A 171 14.79 -21.84 2.56
C GLU A 171 16.01 -22.36 3.35
N GLN A 172 17.18 -21.76 3.12
CA GLN A 172 18.42 -22.13 3.79
C GLN A 172 18.76 -21.23 4.98
N ILE A 173 17.94 -20.19 5.23
CA ILE A 173 18.19 -19.18 6.27
C ILE A 173 17.20 -19.37 7.42
N SER A 174 17.72 -19.45 8.64
CA SER A 174 16.89 -19.39 9.86
C SER A 174 16.87 -17.97 10.38
N PHE A 175 15.76 -17.28 10.19
CA PHE A 175 15.57 -15.93 10.70
C PHE A 175 15.25 -15.93 12.19
N ASP A 176 15.87 -15.05 12.96
CA ASP A 176 15.47 -14.84 14.35
C ASP A 176 14.15 -14.10 14.43
N ILE A 177 13.91 -13.20 13.44
CA ILE A 177 12.70 -12.38 13.39
C ILE A 177 12.34 -12.01 11.94
N ALA A 178 11.05 -11.99 11.61
CA ALA A 178 10.53 -11.48 10.36
C ALA A 178 9.47 -10.42 10.63
N PHE A 179 9.64 -9.26 9.98
CA PHE A 179 8.66 -8.17 9.99
C PHE A 179 7.95 -8.12 8.65
N ILE A 180 6.65 -8.36 8.69
CA ILE A 180 5.79 -8.41 7.51
C ILE A 180 4.70 -7.34 7.65
N GLY A 181 4.57 -6.46 6.64
CA GLY A 181 3.40 -5.59 6.53
C GLY A 181 2.21 -6.34 5.94
N ALA A 182 1.03 -5.73 5.91
CA ALA A 182 -0.11 -6.23 5.17
C ALA A 182 -0.49 -5.25 4.06
N ALA A 183 -0.85 -5.76 2.89
CA ALA A 183 -1.54 -4.97 1.88
C ALA A 183 -3.04 -4.93 2.18
N SER A 184 -3.60 -6.05 2.60
CA SER A 184 -4.97 -6.17 3.11
C SER A 184 -5.08 -7.33 4.11
N VAL A 185 -6.11 -7.25 4.95
CA VAL A 185 -6.57 -8.33 5.82
C VAL A 185 -8.08 -8.50 5.60
N SER A 186 -8.51 -9.65 5.16
CA SER A 186 -9.93 -9.97 4.95
C SER A 186 -10.22 -11.33 5.57
N ASP A 187 -11.27 -11.40 6.37
CA ASP A 187 -11.66 -12.62 7.12
C ASP A 187 -10.48 -13.24 7.89
N GLY A 188 -9.64 -12.38 8.47
CA GLY A 188 -8.44 -12.80 9.20
C GLY A 188 -7.28 -13.29 8.33
N LEU A 189 -7.38 -13.21 7.00
CA LEU A 189 -6.35 -13.63 6.04
C LEU A 189 -5.53 -12.42 5.57
N VAL A 190 -4.22 -12.47 5.76
CA VAL A 190 -3.27 -11.50 5.23
C VAL A 190 -3.03 -11.78 3.75
N SER A 191 -3.12 -10.74 2.91
CA SER A 191 -2.92 -10.88 1.47
C SER A 191 -2.21 -9.69 0.81
N PHE A 192 -1.73 -9.91 -0.43
CA PHE A 192 -0.91 -8.99 -1.20
C PHE A 192 -1.40 -8.89 -2.65
N GLU A 193 -0.94 -7.85 -3.37
CA GLU A 193 -1.31 -7.64 -4.76
C GLU A 193 -0.46 -8.45 -5.75
N ASP A 194 0.78 -8.78 -5.38
CA ASP A 194 1.76 -9.45 -6.22
C ASP A 194 2.06 -10.86 -5.68
N GLU A 195 1.94 -11.87 -6.54
CA GLU A 195 2.26 -13.27 -6.22
C GLU A 195 3.72 -13.43 -5.79
N ALA A 196 4.62 -12.76 -6.49
CA ALA A 196 6.06 -12.79 -6.22
C ALA A 196 6.39 -12.25 -4.80
N ASP A 197 5.72 -11.15 -4.39
CA ASP A 197 5.86 -10.57 -3.06
C ASP A 197 5.33 -11.52 -1.97
N ALA A 198 4.13 -12.06 -2.18
CA ALA A 198 3.53 -13.04 -1.26
C ALA A 198 4.38 -14.30 -1.10
N HIS A 199 5.00 -14.78 -2.18
CA HIS A 199 5.87 -15.96 -2.17
C HIS A 199 7.11 -15.76 -1.30
N LEU A 200 7.86 -14.66 -1.48
CA LEU A 200 9.04 -14.34 -0.65
C LEU A 200 8.68 -14.24 0.84
N LYS A 201 7.60 -13.54 1.16
CA LYS A 201 7.13 -13.38 2.54
C LYS A 201 6.74 -14.70 3.18
N LYS A 202 6.09 -15.60 2.40
CA LYS A 202 5.71 -16.93 2.87
C LYS A 202 6.94 -17.77 3.21
N LEU A 203 7.99 -17.74 2.39
CA LEU A 203 9.24 -18.43 2.66
C LEU A 203 9.94 -17.85 3.90
N ALA A 204 10.04 -16.53 4.00
CA ALA A 204 10.63 -15.88 5.16
C ALA A 204 9.89 -16.23 6.47
N LEU A 205 8.57 -16.20 6.47
CA LEU A 205 7.76 -16.57 7.64
C LEU A 205 7.93 -18.05 8.03
N LYS A 206 8.01 -18.94 7.04
CA LYS A 206 8.21 -20.38 7.30
C LYS A 206 9.48 -20.65 8.11
N HIS A 207 10.51 -19.83 7.91
CA HIS A 207 11.84 -20.00 8.51
C HIS A 207 12.16 -18.98 9.62
N ALA A 208 11.18 -18.17 10.05
CA ALA A 208 11.34 -17.22 11.14
C ALA A 208 10.92 -17.81 12.49
N LYS A 209 11.74 -17.58 13.53
CA LYS A 209 11.44 -17.96 14.92
C LYS A 209 10.40 -17.02 15.54
N THR A 210 10.48 -15.73 15.26
CA THR A 210 9.51 -14.71 15.68
C THR A 210 8.90 -14.04 14.46
N LYS A 211 7.58 -14.04 14.36
CA LYS A 211 6.81 -13.55 13.23
C LYS A 211 5.97 -12.36 13.65
N ILE A 212 6.26 -11.19 13.11
CA ILE A 212 5.57 -9.96 13.49
C ILE A 212 4.84 -9.36 12.29
N LEU A 213 3.52 -9.21 12.43
CA LEU A 213 2.68 -8.49 11.50
C LEU A 213 2.66 -7.01 11.88
N LEU A 214 2.97 -6.13 10.93
CA LEU A 214 2.91 -4.68 11.08
C LEU A 214 1.80 -4.13 10.17
N ALA A 215 0.63 -3.85 10.73
CA ALA A 215 -0.52 -3.46 9.93
C ALA A 215 -1.45 -2.52 10.70
N GLU A 216 -1.80 -1.39 10.06
CA GLU A 216 -2.84 -0.49 10.56
C GLU A 216 -4.23 -1.15 10.43
N GLN A 217 -5.20 -0.69 11.24
CA GLN A 217 -6.59 -1.16 11.22
C GLN A 217 -7.26 -0.96 9.85
N ASP A 218 -6.84 0.04 9.07
CA ASP A 218 -7.40 0.29 7.73
C ASP A 218 -7.19 -0.88 6.75
N LYS A 219 -6.26 -1.80 7.04
CA LYS A 219 -6.01 -2.98 6.20
C LYS A 219 -7.16 -3.98 6.22
N TRP A 220 -7.98 -3.99 7.26
CA TRP A 220 -9.16 -4.85 7.38
C TRP A 220 -10.30 -4.45 6.44
N GLN A 221 -10.22 -3.27 5.83
CA GLN A 221 -11.21 -2.77 4.85
C GLN A 221 -10.75 -2.95 3.39
N LYS A 222 -9.55 -3.52 3.17
CA LYS A 222 -8.94 -3.66 1.84
C LYS A 222 -9.00 -5.10 1.38
N GLU A 223 -8.97 -5.28 0.05
CA GLU A 223 -8.99 -6.59 -0.59
C GLU A 223 -7.75 -6.77 -1.47
N SER A 224 -7.19 -7.95 -1.48
CA SER A 224 -6.06 -8.33 -2.31
C SER A 224 -6.17 -9.77 -2.81
N LYS A 225 -5.26 -10.20 -3.69
CA LYS A 225 -5.45 -11.42 -4.49
C LYS A 225 -4.66 -12.62 -3.98
N TYR A 226 -3.45 -12.38 -3.45
CA TYR A 226 -2.51 -13.44 -3.12
C TYR A 226 -2.41 -13.62 -1.62
N ILE A 227 -2.97 -14.69 -1.12
CA ILE A 227 -3.06 -15.00 0.30
C ILE A 227 -1.71 -15.49 0.81
N LEU A 228 -1.23 -14.86 1.89
CA LEU A 228 -0.06 -15.29 2.64
C LEU A 228 -0.44 -16.40 3.63
N GLY A 229 -1.42 -16.14 4.47
CA GLY A 229 -1.93 -17.00 5.53
C GLY A 229 -2.79 -16.22 6.52
N PRO A 230 -3.33 -16.88 7.55
CA PRO A 230 -4.11 -16.20 8.56
C PRO A 230 -3.22 -15.35 9.49
N VAL A 231 -3.82 -14.31 10.09
CA VAL A 231 -3.15 -13.50 11.12
C VAL A 231 -2.66 -14.38 12.28
N SER A 232 -3.38 -15.47 12.57
CA SER A 232 -3.00 -16.45 13.61
C SER A 232 -1.68 -17.22 13.36
N ASP A 233 -1.07 -17.07 12.18
CA ASP A 233 0.27 -17.60 11.89
C ASP A 233 1.40 -16.70 12.42
N PHE A 234 1.06 -15.50 12.91
CA PHE A 234 2.01 -14.58 13.52
C PHE A 234 2.01 -14.70 15.05
N ASP A 235 3.15 -14.40 15.66
CA ASP A 235 3.27 -14.34 17.13
C ASP A 235 2.75 -13.00 17.67
N TYR A 236 2.96 -11.93 16.89
CA TYR A 236 2.57 -10.57 17.27
C TYR A 236 1.90 -9.85 16.08
N TRP A 237 0.89 -9.05 16.39
CA TRP A 237 0.37 -8.03 15.50
C TRP A 237 0.53 -6.66 16.16
N ILE A 238 1.36 -5.79 15.55
CA ILE A 238 1.56 -4.43 16.01
C ILE A 238 0.71 -3.52 15.13
N THR A 239 -0.17 -2.75 15.74
CA THR A 239 -1.16 -1.92 15.06
C THR A 239 -1.22 -0.52 15.66
N ASP A 240 -2.00 0.37 15.05
CA ASP A 240 -2.15 1.78 15.41
C ASP A 240 -3.15 2.02 16.54
N GLN A 241 -4.14 1.14 16.69
CA GLN A 241 -5.20 1.28 17.69
C GLN A 241 -5.74 -0.09 18.10
N GLU A 242 -6.52 -0.13 19.17
CA GLU A 242 -7.17 -1.34 19.66
C GLU A 242 -8.14 -1.90 18.61
N PRO A 243 -8.00 -3.18 18.21
CA PRO A 243 -8.95 -3.82 17.30
C PRO A 243 -10.33 -4.00 17.94
N SER A 244 -11.37 -4.03 17.09
CA SER A 244 -12.72 -4.33 17.56
C SER A 244 -12.84 -5.73 18.18
N PRO A 245 -13.80 -5.97 19.08
CA PRO A 245 -13.98 -7.30 19.67
C PRO A 245 -14.17 -8.42 18.63
N GLU A 246 -14.85 -8.12 17.52
CA GLU A 246 -15.07 -9.09 16.43
C GLU A 246 -13.75 -9.47 15.76
N VAL A 247 -12.85 -8.51 15.56
CA VAL A 247 -11.51 -8.76 15.00
C VAL A 247 -10.67 -9.56 15.99
N GLN A 248 -10.72 -9.24 17.27
CA GLN A 248 -9.98 -9.97 18.32
C GLN A 248 -10.47 -11.42 18.40
N GLU A 249 -11.79 -11.66 18.37
CA GLU A 249 -12.38 -13.01 18.37
C GLU A 249 -11.96 -13.81 17.12
N LEU A 250 -11.95 -13.17 15.94
CA LEU A 250 -11.53 -13.81 14.68
C LEU A 250 -10.06 -14.24 14.69
N ILE A 251 -9.16 -13.44 15.29
CA ILE A 251 -7.73 -13.74 15.39
C ILE A 251 -7.45 -14.81 16.44
N GLY A 252 -8.23 -14.80 17.55
CA GLY A 252 -8.05 -15.67 18.69
C GLY A 252 -6.84 -15.32 19.57
N ASP A 253 -6.63 -16.10 20.63
CA ASP A 253 -5.66 -15.81 21.69
C ASP A 253 -4.19 -16.11 21.35
N LYS A 254 -3.91 -16.69 20.17
CA LYS A 254 -2.56 -17.08 19.77
C LYS A 254 -1.67 -15.89 19.43
N VAL A 255 -2.24 -14.81 18.95
CA VAL A 255 -1.52 -13.62 18.48
C VAL A 255 -1.53 -12.56 19.57
N LYS A 256 -0.36 -12.11 19.98
CA LYS A 256 -0.26 -11.00 20.91
C LYS A 256 -0.42 -9.67 20.18
N ILE A 257 -1.49 -8.95 20.46
CA ILE A 257 -1.79 -7.65 19.85
C ILE A 257 -1.10 -6.54 20.67
N ILE A 258 -0.45 -5.60 19.98
CA ILE A 258 0.23 -4.42 20.54
C ILE A 258 -0.25 -3.18 19.81
N TYR A 259 -0.86 -2.22 20.53
CA TYR A 259 -1.41 -0.97 19.99
C TYR A 259 -1.09 0.23 20.86
#